data_2766d9f968a83ece8d8ea75607510fb9
#
_entry.id   2766d9f968a83ece8d8ea75607510fb9
#
_cell.length_a   1.000
_cell.length_b   1.000
_cell.length_c   1.000
_cell.angle_alpha   90.00
_cell.angle_beta   90.00
_cell.angle_gamma   90.00
#
_symmetry.space_group_name_H-M   'P 1'
#
loop_
_entity.id
_entity.type
_entity.pdbx_description
1 polymer ?
#
loop_
_entity_poly.entity_id
_entity_poly.type
_entity_poly.pdbx_seq_one_letter_code
_entity_poly.pdbx_strand_id
1 'polypeptide(L)'
;MIVWGGVTNGLVSPYVNTGGRYSPFRNAWTAHLTNAPLVGRADHTAVWTGSEMIVWGGVSSTLPAYPAYHNSGARFSPATDSWLSLPAYLSPTARAYHTAIWTGTEMVVWGGYNGSALNTGGRFNPSSGWSGVPVNNAPTARYNHTAVWDGSKMIVWGGTSDGTNGITRGARFLPRTGDWTATAWLGPVILPDRINYCAVWTGTEMLIWGGKKYSYGGNTSYRNDTFGYAPQRITYLYTRP
;
A
#
# COMPACT_ATOMS: atom_id res chain seq x y z
N MET A 1 2.71 -0.32 18.38
CA MET A 1 3.07 -0.42 16.94
C MET A 1 3.66 -1.79 16.67
N ILE A 2 3.36 -2.39 15.52
CA ILE A 2 3.95 -3.68 15.09
C ILE A 2 4.66 -3.45 13.76
N VAL A 3 5.86 -4.01 13.62
CA VAL A 3 6.66 -3.97 12.39
C VAL A 3 7.09 -5.38 12.04
N TRP A 4 7.07 -5.73 10.76
CA TRP A 4 7.54 -7.03 10.27
C TRP A 4 8.15 -6.90 8.87
N GLY A 5 9.17 -7.73 8.59
CA GLY A 5 9.81 -7.80 7.28
C GLY A 5 10.70 -6.59 6.95
N GLY A 6 11.02 -6.43 5.69
CA GLY A 6 11.89 -5.38 5.16
C GLY A 6 13.23 -5.89 4.69
N VAL A 7 14.15 -4.97 4.44
CA VAL A 7 15.53 -5.26 4.02
C VAL A 7 16.54 -4.75 5.03
N THR A 8 17.64 -5.47 5.14
CA THR A 8 18.82 -5.07 5.89
C THR A 8 19.98 -4.77 4.94
N ASN A 9 21.03 -4.15 5.44
CA ASN A 9 22.25 -3.89 4.67
C ASN A 9 23.13 -5.15 4.48
N GLY A 10 22.63 -6.33 4.82
CA GLY A 10 23.35 -7.60 4.72
C GLY A 10 23.51 -8.07 3.28
N LEU A 11 24.72 -8.55 2.93
CA LEU A 11 25.09 -8.98 1.58
C LEU A 11 24.54 -10.37 1.20
N VAL A 12 24.12 -11.20 2.16
CA VAL A 12 23.81 -12.62 1.92
C VAL A 12 22.32 -12.92 1.86
N SER A 13 21.50 -12.22 2.64
CA SER A 13 20.03 -12.31 2.61
C SER A 13 19.45 -11.02 3.15
N PRO A 14 19.25 -10.00 2.29
CA PRO A 14 18.81 -8.69 2.77
C PRO A 14 17.37 -8.69 3.27
N TYR A 15 16.55 -9.66 2.88
CA TYR A 15 15.14 -9.73 3.24
C TYR A 15 14.92 -10.49 4.53
N VAL A 16 14.25 -9.85 5.48
CA VAL A 16 13.99 -10.44 6.80
C VAL A 16 12.54 -10.91 6.94
N ASN A 17 12.35 -11.99 7.71
CA ASN A 17 11.04 -12.54 8.08
C ASN A 17 10.76 -12.39 9.58
N THR A 18 11.44 -11.45 10.20
CA THR A 18 11.30 -11.11 11.62
C THR A 18 10.67 -9.73 11.77
N GLY A 19 10.28 -9.39 12.99
CA GLY A 19 9.70 -8.10 13.31
C GLY A 19 9.74 -7.80 14.79
N GLY A 20 9.00 -6.81 15.22
CA GLY A 20 8.94 -6.43 16.62
C GLY A 20 7.65 -5.69 17.00
N ARG A 21 7.35 -5.71 18.29
CA ARG A 21 6.28 -4.93 18.91
C ARG A 21 6.88 -3.79 19.72
N TYR A 22 6.54 -2.56 19.39
CA TYR A 22 6.94 -1.37 20.14
C TYR A 22 5.81 -0.92 21.06
N SER A 23 6.13 -0.72 22.32
CA SER A 23 5.24 -0.16 23.34
C SER A 23 5.55 1.32 23.54
N PRO A 24 4.67 2.26 23.15
CA PRO A 24 4.87 3.69 23.44
C PRO A 24 4.91 3.98 24.94
N PHE A 25 4.10 3.26 25.74
CA PHE A 25 4.04 3.42 27.19
C PHE A 25 5.37 3.09 27.88
N ARG A 26 6.09 2.05 27.39
CA ARG A 26 7.39 1.64 27.93
C ARG A 26 8.56 2.28 27.18
N ASN A 27 8.29 2.98 26.09
CA ASN A 27 9.30 3.49 25.14
C ASN A 27 10.32 2.42 24.74
N ALA A 28 9.84 1.20 24.48
CA ALA A 28 10.70 0.04 24.22
C ALA A 28 10.07 -0.96 23.24
N TRP A 29 10.93 -1.69 22.55
CA TRP A 29 10.53 -2.90 21.83
C TRP A 29 10.33 -4.03 22.84
N THR A 30 9.17 -4.67 22.83
CA THR A 30 8.75 -5.61 23.88
C THR A 30 8.75 -7.06 23.45
N ALA A 31 8.78 -7.34 22.15
CA ALA A 31 8.82 -8.69 21.62
C ALA A 31 9.43 -8.71 20.21
N HIS A 32 10.05 -9.83 19.88
CA HIS A 32 10.47 -10.16 18.53
C HIS A 32 9.42 -11.06 17.88
N LEU A 33 8.99 -10.72 16.69
CA LEU A 33 8.10 -11.55 15.88
C LEU A 33 8.96 -12.53 15.08
N THR A 34 8.96 -13.77 15.51
CA THR A 34 9.61 -14.89 14.84
C THR A 34 8.55 -15.87 14.33
N ASN A 35 8.98 -16.92 13.63
CA ASN A 35 8.11 -18.01 13.17
C ASN A 35 6.93 -17.57 12.26
N ALA A 36 7.07 -16.42 11.58
CA ALA A 36 6.13 -16.08 10.52
C ALA A 36 6.18 -17.17 9.43
N PRO A 37 5.03 -17.68 8.94
CA PRO A 37 4.98 -18.68 7.88
C PRO A 37 5.25 -18.06 6.50
N LEU A 38 6.02 -16.99 6.44
CA LEU A 38 6.34 -16.21 5.26
C LEU A 38 7.86 -16.11 5.12
N VAL A 39 8.36 -16.22 3.90
CA VAL A 39 9.76 -15.89 3.60
C VAL A 39 10.02 -14.40 3.81
N GLY A 40 11.28 -14.04 4.12
CA GLY A 40 11.71 -12.65 4.26
C GLY A 40 11.39 -11.85 2.99
N ARG A 41 10.84 -10.65 3.14
CA ARG A 41 10.38 -9.84 2.02
C ARG A 41 10.29 -8.36 2.36
N ALA A 42 10.31 -7.53 1.32
CA ALA A 42 10.05 -6.10 1.39
C ALA A 42 8.89 -5.70 0.46
N ASP A 43 8.51 -4.43 0.49
CA ASP A 43 7.48 -3.85 -0.38
C ASP A 43 6.14 -4.62 -0.38
N HIS A 44 5.93 -5.34 0.73
CA HIS A 44 4.63 -5.89 1.11
C HIS A 44 3.78 -4.81 1.77
N THR A 45 2.51 -5.09 1.97
CA THR A 45 1.64 -4.23 2.77
C THR A 45 1.27 -4.91 4.08
N ALA A 46 1.00 -4.09 5.10
CA ALA A 46 0.45 -4.52 6.37
C ALA A 46 -0.75 -3.65 6.75
N VAL A 47 -1.83 -4.27 7.20
CA VAL A 47 -3.01 -3.56 7.73
C VAL A 47 -3.33 -4.06 9.12
N TRP A 48 -3.90 -3.18 9.94
CA TRP A 48 -4.37 -3.51 11.29
C TRP A 48 -5.89 -3.67 11.31
N THR A 49 -6.39 -4.79 11.81
CA THR A 49 -7.83 -5.10 11.84
C THR A 49 -8.54 -4.57 13.08
N GLY A 50 -7.80 -4.09 14.06
CA GLY A 50 -8.25 -3.82 15.42
C GLY A 50 -7.73 -4.86 16.42
N SER A 51 -7.43 -6.09 15.96
CA SER A 51 -6.92 -7.19 16.79
C SER A 51 -5.74 -7.95 16.19
N GLU A 52 -5.59 -7.95 14.86
CA GLU A 52 -4.54 -8.67 14.13
C GLU A 52 -3.84 -7.76 13.12
N MET A 53 -2.57 -8.01 12.85
CA MET A 53 -1.85 -7.44 11.71
C MET A 53 -1.91 -8.43 10.55
N ILE A 54 -2.43 -8.00 9.40
CA ILE A 54 -2.42 -8.80 8.17
C ILE A 54 -1.30 -8.29 7.25
N VAL A 55 -0.38 -9.18 6.90
CA VAL A 55 0.71 -8.93 5.93
C VAL A 55 0.40 -9.68 4.64
N TRP A 56 0.58 -9.05 3.48
CA TRP A 56 0.39 -9.71 2.20
C TRP A 56 1.30 -9.17 1.09
N GLY A 57 1.67 -10.06 0.15
CA GLY A 57 2.43 -9.71 -1.04
C GLY A 57 3.91 -9.40 -0.75
N GLY A 58 4.48 -8.52 -1.55
CA GLY A 58 5.87 -8.11 -1.45
C GLY A 58 6.81 -8.85 -2.39
N VAL A 59 8.09 -8.56 -2.27
CA VAL A 59 9.16 -9.11 -3.09
C VAL A 59 10.30 -9.62 -2.20
N SER A 60 10.91 -10.70 -2.61
CA SER A 60 12.21 -11.15 -2.12
C SER A 60 13.11 -11.46 -3.32
N SER A 61 14.41 -11.54 -3.08
CA SER A 61 15.34 -11.99 -4.09
C SER A 61 16.49 -12.70 -3.40
N THR A 62 16.87 -13.85 -3.92
CA THR A 62 18.13 -14.51 -3.59
C THR A 62 19.23 -14.09 -4.54
N LEU A 63 18.87 -13.49 -5.68
CA LEU A 63 19.79 -12.99 -6.72
C LEU A 63 19.28 -11.62 -7.21
N PRO A 64 20.14 -10.60 -7.35
CA PRO A 64 19.74 -9.23 -7.72
C PRO A 64 18.96 -9.12 -9.05
N ALA A 65 19.13 -10.07 -9.96
CA ALA A 65 18.53 -10.05 -11.29
C ALA A 65 17.12 -10.67 -11.38
N TYR A 66 16.64 -11.35 -10.32
CA TYR A 66 15.39 -12.12 -10.38
C TYR A 66 14.53 -11.88 -9.14
N PRO A 67 13.72 -10.80 -9.12
CA PRO A 67 12.80 -10.57 -8.02
C PRO A 67 11.74 -11.66 -7.96
N ALA A 68 11.55 -12.27 -6.79
CA ALA A 68 10.47 -13.19 -6.52
C ALA A 68 9.32 -12.41 -5.89
N TYR A 69 8.27 -12.13 -6.66
CA TYR A 69 7.04 -11.54 -6.15
C TYR A 69 6.20 -12.58 -5.43
N HIS A 70 5.47 -12.16 -4.41
CA HIS A 70 4.66 -13.04 -3.57
C HIS A 70 3.17 -12.73 -3.66
N ASN A 71 2.36 -13.80 -3.62
CA ASN A 71 0.91 -13.77 -3.42
C ASN A 71 0.48 -14.44 -2.11
N SER A 72 1.45 -14.75 -1.26
CA SER A 72 1.21 -15.28 0.07
C SER A 72 1.11 -14.16 1.10
N GLY A 73 0.36 -14.42 2.17
CA GLY A 73 0.20 -13.55 3.31
C GLY A 73 -0.03 -14.32 4.59
N ALA A 74 0.03 -13.62 5.72
CA ALA A 74 -0.30 -14.17 7.02
C ALA A 74 -0.87 -13.09 7.94
N ARG A 75 -1.63 -13.50 8.94
CA ARG A 75 -2.14 -12.65 10.01
C ARG A 75 -1.47 -13.00 11.32
N PHE A 76 -1.06 -11.99 12.05
CA PHE A 76 -0.43 -12.08 13.36
C PHE A 76 -1.39 -11.58 14.43
N SER A 77 -1.65 -12.43 15.43
CA SER A 77 -2.43 -12.08 16.62
C SER A 77 -1.49 -11.74 17.80
N PRO A 78 -1.43 -10.48 18.26
CA PRO A 78 -0.65 -10.13 19.45
C PRO A 78 -1.18 -10.74 20.74
N ALA A 79 -2.47 -11.11 20.77
CA ALA A 79 -3.10 -11.70 21.97
C ALA A 79 -2.62 -13.13 22.22
N THR A 80 -2.39 -13.90 21.14
CA THR A 80 -1.94 -15.29 21.21
C THR A 80 -0.48 -15.47 20.81
N ASP A 81 0.18 -14.39 20.39
CA ASP A 81 1.56 -14.36 19.87
C ASP A 81 1.78 -15.38 18.74
N SER A 82 0.81 -15.50 17.85
CA SER A 82 0.80 -16.53 16.81
C SER A 82 0.48 -15.98 15.44
N TRP A 83 0.96 -16.71 14.43
CA TRP A 83 0.73 -16.44 13.02
C TRP A 83 -0.22 -17.47 12.42
N LEU A 84 -1.06 -17.03 11.49
CA LEU A 84 -1.90 -17.89 10.66
C LEU A 84 -1.77 -17.47 9.19
N SER A 85 -1.42 -18.43 8.32
CA SER A 85 -1.34 -18.19 6.87
C SER A 85 -2.69 -17.79 6.29
N LEU A 86 -2.68 -16.88 5.32
CA LEU A 86 -3.86 -16.59 4.51
C LEU A 86 -4.09 -17.72 3.48
N PRO A 87 -5.36 -18.01 3.13
CA PRO A 87 -5.66 -18.96 2.07
C PRO A 87 -5.10 -18.48 0.72
N ALA A 88 -4.61 -19.40 -0.10
CA ALA A 88 -4.10 -19.09 -1.43
C ALA A 88 -5.21 -19.03 -2.50
N TYR A 89 -6.35 -19.68 -2.26
CA TYR A 89 -7.46 -19.74 -3.21
C TYR A 89 -8.02 -18.33 -3.46
N LEU A 90 -8.15 -17.94 -4.72
CA LEU A 90 -8.58 -16.62 -5.19
C LEU A 90 -7.72 -15.45 -4.72
N SER A 91 -6.54 -15.70 -4.12
CA SER A 91 -5.58 -14.64 -3.83
C SER A 91 -5.17 -13.92 -5.12
N PRO A 92 -4.98 -12.59 -5.11
CA PRO A 92 -4.48 -11.88 -6.27
C PRO A 92 -3.12 -12.42 -6.72
N THR A 93 -2.76 -12.18 -7.98
CA THR A 93 -1.42 -12.52 -8.51
C THR A 93 -0.33 -11.89 -7.66
N ALA A 94 0.81 -12.58 -7.56
CA ALA A 94 1.99 -12.14 -6.84
C ALA A 94 2.40 -10.71 -7.25
N ARG A 95 2.72 -9.85 -6.28
CA ARG A 95 3.05 -8.45 -6.53
C ARG A 95 3.74 -7.76 -5.36
N ALA A 96 4.47 -6.70 -5.66
CA ALA A 96 5.00 -5.75 -4.69
C ALA A 96 4.55 -4.32 -5.05
N TYR A 97 4.88 -3.31 -4.24
CA TYR A 97 4.57 -1.88 -4.50
C TYR A 97 3.08 -1.58 -4.70
N HIS A 98 2.23 -2.47 -4.23
CA HIS A 98 0.78 -2.30 -4.19
C HIS A 98 0.37 -1.53 -2.92
N THR A 99 -0.90 -1.18 -2.83
CA THR A 99 -1.47 -0.64 -1.59
C THR A 99 -2.48 -1.60 -1.00
N ALA A 100 -2.66 -1.53 0.31
CA ALA A 100 -3.74 -2.20 1.02
C ALA A 100 -4.37 -1.26 2.05
N ILE A 101 -5.69 -1.37 2.22
CA ILE A 101 -6.44 -0.70 3.29
C ILE A 101 -7.30 -1.74 4.03
N TRP A 102 -7.66 -1.41 5.27
CA TRP A 102 -8.66 -2.16 6.04
C TRP A 102 -9.97 -1.40 6.08
N THR A 103 -11.08 -2.03 5.68
CA THR A 103 -12.41 -1.40 5.62
C THR A 103 -13.17 -1.46 6.94
N GLY A 104 -12.66 -2.18 7.92
CA GLY A 104 -13.36 -2.61 9.13
C GLY A 104 -13.77 -4.09 9.10
N THR A 105 -13.89 -4.68 7.91
CA THR A 105 -14.30 -6.08 7.72
C THR A 105 -13.43 -6.87 6.75
N GLU A 106 -12.73 -6.20 5.84
CA GLU A 106 -11.89 -6.82 4.83
C GLU A 106 -10.66 -5.96 4.50
N MET A 107 -9.57 -6.62 4.09
CA MET A 107 -8.42 -5.97 3.50
C MET A 107 -8.63 -5.86 2.00
N VAL A 108 -8.53 -4.65 1.44
CA VAL A 108 -8.56 -4.43 -0.01
C VAL A 108 -7.16 -4.14 -0.50
N VAL A 109 -6.65 -5.00 -1.39
CA VAL A 109 -5.35 -4.86 -2.06
C VAL A 109 -5.60 -4.41 -3.49
N TRP A 110 -4.82 -3.43 -4.00
CA TRP A 110 -4.96 -2.99 -5.39
C TRP A 110 -3.64 -2.49 -5.98
N GLY A 111 -3.50 -2.66 -7.31
CA GLY A 111 -2.36 -2.20 -8.07
C GLY A 111 -1.08 -2.98 -7.78
N GLY A 112 0.07 -2.35 -7.97
CA GLY A 112 1.38 -2.96 -7.75
C GLY A 112 2.10 -3.35 -9.03
N TYR A 113 3.15 -4.14 -8.86
CA TYR A 113 4.08 -4.54 -9.92
C TYR A 113 4.53 -5.99 -9.76
N ASN A 114 4.64 -6.71 -10.87
CA ASN A 114 5.16 -8.08 -10.93
C ASN A 114 5.93 -8.38 -12.23
N GLY A 115 6.62 -7.38 -12.75
CA GLY A 115 7.21 -7.35 -14.08
C GLY A 115 6.48 -6.34 -14.99
N SER A 116 5.24 -6.01 -14.66
CA SER A 116 4.46 -4.92 -15.25
C SER A 116 3.58 -4.26 -14.19
N ALA A 117 3.17 -3.02 -14.42
CA ALA A 117 2.20 -2.35 -13.57
C ALA A 117 0.84 -3.04 -13.63
N LEU A 118 0.11 -3.07 -12.51
CA LEU A 118 -1.15 -3.79 -12.36
C LEU A 118 -2.32 -2.83 -12.10
N ASN A 119 -3.49 -3.16 -12.65
CA ASN A 119 -4.79 -2.53 -12.34
C ASN A 119 -5.79 -3.52 -11.72
N THR A 120 -5.29 -4.63 -11.24
CA THR A 120 -6.06 -5.68 -10.57
C THR A 120 -5.87 -5.63 -9.07
N GLY A 121 -6.77 -6.30 -8.33
CA GLY A 121 -6.69 -6.38 -6.88
C GLY A 121 -7.50 -7.54 -6.32
N GLY A 122 -7.57 -7.61 -5.01
CA GLY A 122 -8.40 -8.56 -4.28
C GLY A 122 -8.85 -8.02 -2.93
N ARG A 123 -9.87 -8.65 -2.40
CA ARG A 123 -10.48 -8.35 -1.11
C ARG A 123 -10.37 -9.60 -0.24
N PHE A 124 -9.74 -9.47 0.89
CA PHE A 124 -9.60 -10.57 1.85
C PHE A 124 -10.48 -10.32 3.08
N ASN A 125 -11.47 -11.17 3.27
CA ASN A 125 -12.26 -11.21 4.50
C ASN A 125 -11.77 -12.38 5.36
N PRO A 126 -11.42 -12.16 6.65
CA PRO A 126 -10.90 -13.21 7.54
C PRO A 126 -11.82 -14.43 7.70
N SER A 127 -13.13 -14.27 7.46
CA SER A 127 -14.11 -15.34 7.61
C SER A 127 -14.44 -16.08 6.31
N SER A 128 -14.39 -15.41 5.15
CA SER A 128 -14.79 -15.97 3.86
C SER A 128 -13.65 -16.13 2.85
N GLY A 129 -12.45 -15.59 3.15
CA GLY A 129 -11.30 -15.67 2.27
C GLY A 129 -11.26 -14.57 1.21
N TRP A 130 -10.61 -14.85 0.07
CA TRP A 130 -10.38 -13.88 -0.99
C TRP A 130 -11.55 -13.81 -1.99
N SER A 131 -11.78 -12.60 -2.50
CA SER A 131 -12.61 -12.30 -3.67
C SER A 131 -11.92 -11.26 -4.55
N GLY A 132 -12.33 -11.15 -5.83
CA GLY A 132 -11.72 -10.19 -6.76
C GLY A 132 -12.19 -8.76 -6.52
N VAL A 133 -11.34 -7.80 -6.89
CA VAL A 133 -11.73 -6.40 -7.12
C VAL A 133 -12.07 -6.26 -8.61
N PRO A 134 -13.29 -5.79 -8.96
CA PRO A 134 -13.66 -5.58 -10.36
C PRO A 134 -12.72 -4.61 -11.07
N VAL A 135 -12.44 -4.85 -12.35
CA VAL A 135 -11.55 -4.01 -13.17
C VAL A 135 -12.31 -3.00 -14.03
N ASN A 136 -13.64 -3.13 -14.12
CA ASN A 136 -14.46 -2.18 -14.88
C ASN A 136 -14.36 -0.79 -14.25
N ASN A 137 -14.03 0.22 -15.07
CA ASN A 137 -13.75 1.59 -14.63
C ASN A 137 -12.63 1.74 -13.59
N ALA A 138 -11.83 0.69 -13.34
CA ALA A 138 -10.66 0.79 -12.50
C ALA A 138 -9.63 1.78 -13.08
N PRO A 139 -8.82 2.44 -12.26
CA PRO A 139 -7.75 3.30 -12.76
C PRO A 139 -6.77 2.49 -13.62
N THR A 140 -6.00 3.21 -14.46
CA THR A 140 -4.88 2.62 -15.20
C THR A 140 -3.91 1.90 -14.27
N ALA A 141 -3.30 0.83 -14.78
CA ALA A 141 -2.31 0.03 -14.07
C ALA A 141 -1.19 0.91 -13.50
N ARG A 142 -0.84 0.68 -12.22
CA ARG A 142 0.12 1.50 -11.50
C ARG A 142 0.71 0.82 -10.27
N TYR A 143 1.86 1.31 -9.86
CA TYR A 143 2.53 0.95 -8.60
C TYR A 143 3.12 2.20 -7.93
N ASN A 144 3.62 2.09 -6.69
CA ASN A 144 4.10 3.22 -5.89
C ASN A 144 3.07 4.37 -5.78
N HIS A 145 1.80 4.02 -5.85
CA HIS A 145 0.68 4.90 -5.56
C HIS A 145 0.36 4.86 -4.06
N THR A 146 -0.51 5.73 -3.60
CA THR A 146 -1.05 5.67 -2.25
C THR A 146 -2.52 5.29 -2.26
N ALA A 147 -2.98 4.75 -1.13
CA ALA A 147 -4.39 4.54 -0.88
C ALA A 147 -4.74 4.87 0.56
N VAL A 148 -5.93 5.46 0.75
CA VAL A 148 -6.51 5.70 2.07
C VAL A 148 -7.95 5.22 2.09
N TRP A 149 -8.47 4.95 3.29
CA TRP A 149 -9.88 4.61 3.53
C TRP A 149 -10.60 5.82 4.11
N ASP A 150 -11.68 6.28 3.45
CA ASP A 150 -12.47 7.44 3.90
C ASP A 150 -13.64 7.08 4.84
N GLY A 151 -13.74 5.80 5.22
CA GLY A 151 -14.86 5.26 5.98
C GLY A 151 -15.89 4.55 5.12
N SER A 152 -15.87 4.75 3.79
CA SER A 152 -16.81 4.14 2.84
C SER A 152 -16.14 3.66 1.54
N LYS A 153 -15.08 4.34 1.10
CA LYS A 153 -14.37 4.09 -0.16
C LYS A 153 -12.87 4.05 0.05
N MET A 154 -12.20 3.21 -0.73
CA MET A 154 -10.76 3.27 -0.91
C MET A 154 -10.44 4.35 -1.94
N ILE A 155 -9.68 5.35 -1.56
CA ILE A 155 -9.19 6.39 -2.48
C ILE A 155 -7.78 6.02 -2.89
N VAL A 156 -7.59 5.73 -4.19
CA VAL A 156 -6.28 5.47 -4.80
C VAL A 156 -5.82 6.74 -5.49
N TRP A 157 -4.55 7.11 -5.32
CA TRP A 157 -4.02 8.31 -5.95
C TRP A 157 -2.58 8.12 -6.45
N GLY A 158 -2.28 8.70 -7.62
CA GLY A 158 -0.94 8.83 -8.17
C GLY A 158 -0.25 7.52 -8.52
N GLY A 159 1.03 7.41 -8.18
CA GLY A 159 1.88 6.30 -8.59
C GLY A 159 2.45 6.48 -9.99
N THR A 160 2.93 5.39 -10.56
CA THR A 160 3.52 5.35 -11.90
C THR A 160 3.16 4.05 -12.61
N SER A 161 3.17 4.06 -13.94
CA SER A 161 3.05 2.85 -14.77
C SER A 161 4.38 2.42 -15.38
N ASP A 162 5.35 3.32 -15.48
CA ASP A 162 6.63 3.14 -16.18
C ASP A 162 7.88 3.36 -15.28
N GLY A 163 7.67 3.74 -14.02
CA GLY A 163 8.74 4.00 -13.05
C GLY A 163 9.31 5.42 -13.08
N THR A 164 8.95 6.22 -14.07
CA THR A 164 9.53 7.55 -14.28
C THR A 164 8.50 8.66 -14.20
N ASN A 165 7.36 8.48 -14.87
CA ASN A 165 6.31 9.50 -14.94
C ASN A 165 5.27 9.26 -13.82
N GLY A 166 5.06 10.29 -13.01
CA GLY A 166 4.03 10.26 -11.96
C GLY A 166 2.63 10.45 -12.55
N ILE A 167 1.69 9.63 -12.10
CA ILE A 167 0.27 9.76 -12.44
C ILE A 167 -0.36 10.78 -11.49
N THR A 168 -1.04 11.79 -12.06
CA THR A 168 -1.62 12.90 -11.29
C THR A 168 -3.12 12.73 -10.99
N ARG A 169 -3.65 11.54 -11.21
CA ARG A 169 -5.07 11.20 -11.09
C ARG A 169 -5.27 10.00 -10.17
N GLY A 170 -6.46 9.92 -9.60
CA GLY A 170 -6.88 8.82 -8.74
C GLY A 170 -8.25 8.26 -9.11
N ALA A 171 -8.71 7.33 -8.31
CA ALA A 171 -10.08 6.82 -8.34
C ALA A 171 -10.50 6.39 -6.94
N ARG A 172 -11.81 6.23 -6.77
CA ARG A 172 -12.45 5.77 -5.54
C ARG A 172 -13.12 4.43 -5.81
N PHE A 173 -12.81 3.45 -5.00
CA PHE A 173 -13.44 2.14 -5.02
C PHE A 173 -14.45 2.02 -3.88
N LEU A 174 -15.69 1.66 -4.21
CA LEU A 174 -16.75 1.37 -3.26
C LEU A 174 -16.87 -0.15 -3.06
N PRO A 175 -16.34 -0.75 -1.99
CA PRO A 175 -16.32 -2.19 -1.81
C PRO A 175 -17.71 -2.84 -1.79
N ARG A 176 -18.71 -2.13 -1.28
CA ARG A 176 -20.09 -2.66 -1.15
C ARG A 176 -20.72 -3.00 -2.50
N THR A 177 -20.47 -2.24 -3.54
CA THR A 177 -21.02 -2.44 -4.89
C THR A 177 -19.99 -2.97 -5.88
N GLY A 178 -18.70 -2.84 -5.57
CA GLY A 178 -17.61 -3.16 -6.48
C GLY A 178 -17.32 -2.06 -7.52
N ASP A 179 -17.86 -0.87 -7.35
CA ASP A 179 -17.76 0.20 -8.34
C ASP A 179 -16.50 1.04 -8.16
N TRP A 180 -15.91 1.40 -9.30
CA TRP A 180 -14.89 2.41 -9.41
C TRP A 180 -15.44 3.72 -9.95
N THR A 181 -15.05 4.83 -9.34
CA THR A 181 -15.38 6.18 -9.80
C THR A 181 -14.10 7.00 -9.87
N ALA A 182 -13.79 7.60 -11.01
CA ALA A 182 -12.64 8.49 -11.12
C ALA A 182 -12.74 9.62 -10.09
N THR A 183 -11.59 10.05 -9.54
CA THR A 183 -11.56 11.28 -8.75
C THR A 183 -11.79 12.45 -9.70
N ALA A 184 -12.78 13.28 -9.39
CA ALA A 184 -13.03 14.49 -10.18
C ALA A 184 -11.83 15.44 -10.05
N TRP A 185 -11.33 15.92 -11.18
CA TRP A 185 -10.43 17.05 -11.21
C TRP A 185 -11.27 18.32 -11.14
N LEU A 186 -11.24 19.02 -10.02
CA LEU A 186 -12.04 20.22 -9.80
C LEU A 186 -11.15 21.43 -9.46
N GLY A 187 -10.19 21.77 -10.29
CA GLY A 187 -9.43 22.97 -10.02
C GLY A 187 -8.32 23.30 -11.02
N PRO A 188 -7.86 24.54 -11.05
CA PRO A 188 -6.81 25.02 -11.95
C PRO A 188 -5.39 24.51 -11.57
N VAL A 189 -5.27 23.79 -10.46
CA VAL A 189 -3.97 23.35 -9.96
C VAL A 189 -3.70 21.93 -10.38
N ILE A 190 -2.79 21.77 -11.36
CA ILE A 190 -2.23 20.48 -11.71
C ILE A 190 -1.34 20.04 -10.54
N LEU A 191 -1.73 18.99 -9.83
CA LEU A 191 -0.82 18.36 -8.87
C LEU A 191 0.44 17.95 -9.61
N PRO A 192 1.62 18.40 -9.17
CA PRO A 192 2.84 18.01 -9.83
C PRO A 192 3.01 16.49 -9.73
N ASP A 193 3.45 15.88 -10.83
CA ASP A 193 3.75 14.47 -10.89
C ASP A 193 4.79 14.11 -9.81
N ARG A 194 4.50 13.04 -9.06
CA ARG A 194 5.38 12.52 -8.00
C ARG A 194 5.07 11.06 -7.73
N ILE A 195 6.05 10.37 -7.22
CA ILE A 195 5.96 8.98 -6.77
C ILE A 195 6.57 8.85 -5.36
N ASN A 196 6.31 7.74 -4.68
CA ASN A 196 6.86 7.43 -3.34
C ASN A 196 6.57 8.52 -2.31
N TYR A 197 5.36 9.01 -2.25
CA TYR A 197 4.87 9.96 -1.26
C TYR A 197 4.00 9.27 -0.21
N CYS A 198 3.82 9.92 0.93
CA CYS A 198 2.91 9.47 1.96
C CYS A 198 1.52 10.08 1.76
N ALA A 199 0.49 9.34 2.16
CA ALA A 199 -0.87 9.88 2.27
C ALA A 199 -1.52 9.41 3.56
N VAL A 200 -2.35 10.29 4.14
CA VAL A 200 -3.16 9.98 5.32
C VAL A 200 -4.57 10.55 5.13
N TRP A 201 -5.55 9.90 5.75
CA TRP A 201 -6.92 10.41 5.82
C TRP A 201 -7.13 11.14 7.14
N THR A 202 -7.60 12.39 7.09
CA THR A 202 -7.81 13.24 8.29
C THR A 202 -9.19 13.08 8.91
N GLY A 203 -10.07 12.32 8.26
CA GLY A 203 -11.52 12.28 8.56
C GLY A 203 -12.35 13.05 7.54
N THR A 204 -11.78 14.02 6.84
CA THR A 204 -12.47 14.86 5.85
C THR A 204 -11.75 14.99 4.52
N GLU A 205 -10.43 14.81 4.51
CA GLU A 205 -9.60 14.92 3.32
C GLU A 205 -8.41 13.97 3.37
N MET A 206 -7.89 13.61 2.20
CA MET A 206 -6.63 12.89 2.05
C MET A 206 -5.51 13.92 1.93
N LEU A 207 -4.58 13.93 2.87
CA LEU A 207 -3.34 14.71 2.79
C LEU A 207 -2.26 13.88 2.13
N ILE A 208 -1.58 14.47 1.15
CA ILE A 208 -0.44 13.90 0.43
C ILE A 208 0.78 14.76 0.73
N TRP A 209 1.87 14.13 1.17
CA TRP A 209 3.10 14.84 1.52
C TRP A 209 4.34 14.21 0.90
N GLY A 210 5.25 15.05 0.40
CA GLY A 210 6.58 14.67 -0.04
C GLY A 210 6.58 13.97 -1.40
N GLY A 211 7.44 12.96 -1.52
CA GLY A 211 7.66 12.21 -2.74
C GLY A 211 8.81 12.76 -3.59
N LYS A 212 9.01 12.13 -4.74
CA LYS A 212 10.05 12.51 -5.69
C LYS A 212 9.53 12.57 -7.11
N LYS A 213 10.14 13.44 -7.91
CA LYS A 213 9.95 13.54 -9.36
C LYS A 213 11.25 13.19 -10.06
N TYR A 214 11.15 12.36 -11.09
CA TYR A 214 12.25 12.17 -12.03
C TYR A 214 12.18 13.24 -13.12
N SER A 215 13.29 13.92 -13.38
CA SER A 215 13.44 14.86 -14.51
C SER A 215 14.20 14.18 -15.63
N TYR A 216 13.93 14.63 -16.86
CA TYR A 216 14.70 14.22 -18.04
C TYR A 216 16.19 14.47 -17.78
N GLY A 217 17.05 13.47 -18.03
CA GLY A 217 18.49 13.55 -17.71
C GLY A 217 18.88 12.88 -16.39
N GLY A 218 17.97 12.14 -15.71
CA GLY A 218 18.28 11.32 -14.54
C GLY A 218 18.31 12.07 -13.21
N ASN A 219 18.04 13.36 -13.20
CA ASN A 219 17.97 14.15 -11.97
C ASN A 219 16.69 13.83 -11.19
N THR A 220 16.83 13.57 -9.91
CA THR A 220 15.69 13.36 -9.00
C THR A 220 15.52 14.60 -8.13
N SER A 221 14.33 15.18 -8.13
CA SER A 221 13.97 16.26 -7.19
C SER A 221 13.01 15.70 -6.13
N TYR A 222 13.33 15.97 -4.86
CA TYR A 222 12.47 15.65 -3.73
C TYR A 222 11.50 16.78 -3.45
N ARG A 223 10.31 16.44 -2.95
CA ARG A 223 9.25 17.39 -2.63
C ARG A 223 9.06 17.48 -1.12
N ASN A 224 8.77 18.69 -0.64
CA ASN A 224 8.49 19.00 0.77
C ASN A 224 7.14 19.72 0.95
N ASP A 225 6.30 19.69 -0.06
CA ASP A 225 4.99 20.30 -0.09
C ASP A 225 3.87 19.30 0.29
N THR A 226 2.76 19.84 0.74
CA THR A 226 1.56 19.09 1.13
C THR A 226 0.38 19.46 0.25
N PHE A 227 -0.42 18.46 -0.13
CA PHE A 227 -1.68 18.64 -0.86
C PHE A 227 -2.80 17.95 -0.11
N GLY A 228 -3.99 18.56 -0.15
CA GLY A 228 -5.22 17.95 0.33
C GLY A 228 -6.16 17.58 -0.82
N TYR A 229 -6.82 16.45 -0.72
CA TYR A 229 -7.93 16.05 -1.60
C TYR A 229 -9.16 15.76 -0.75
N ALA A 230 -10.20 16.59 -0.90
CA ALA A 230 -11.50 16.40 -0.24
C ALA A 230 -12.52 15.88 -1.26
N PRO A 231 -13.10 14.68 -1.08
CA PRO A 231 -14.04 14.09 -2.03
C PRO A 231 -15.32 14.88 -2.28
N GLN A 232 -15.67 15.75 -1.35
CA GLN A 232 -16.92 16.53 -1.38
C GLN A 232 -16.72 18.05 -1.49
N ARG A 233 -15.47 18.53 -1.55
CA ARG A 233 -15.13 19.95 -1.64
C ARG A 233 -14.03 20.19 -2.65
N ILE A 234 -14.08 21.36 -3.30
CA ILE A 234 -12.99 21.89 -4.13
C ILE A 234 -11.79 22.11 -3.23
N THR A 235 -10.65 21.51 -3.57
CA THR A 235 -9.46 21.50 -2.74
C THR A 235 -8.67 22.78 -2.89
N TYR A 236 -8.26 23.38 -1.79
CA TYR A 236 -7.30 24.46 -1.77
C TYR A 236 -5.90 23.92 -1.50
N LEU A 237 -4.93 24.43 -2.24
CA LEU A 237 -3.51 24.20 -1.98
C LEU A 237 -3.05 25.06 -0.81
N TYR A 238 -2.44 24.42 0.16
CA TYR A 238 -1.66 25.12 1.16
C TYR A 238 -0.18 24.86 0.91
N THR A 239 0.52 25.81 0.30
CA THR A 239 1.95 25.90 0.41
C THR A 239 2.25 26.57 1.75
N ARG A 240 2.76 25.83 2.71
CA ARG A 240 3.42 26.45 3.85
C ARG A 240 4.87 26.66 3.49
N PRO A 241 5.42 27.88 3.78
CA PRO A 241 6.82 28.17 3.56
C PRO A 241 7.74 27.29 4.38
#